data_5209e40b2f4f1b49b8dbdda68d4338a3
#
_entry.id   5209e40b2f4f1b49b8dbdda68d4338a3
#
_cell.length_a   1.000
_cell.length_b   1.000
_cell.length_c   1.000
_cell.angle_alpha   90.00
_cell.angle_beta   90.00
_cell.angle_gamma   90.00
#
_symmetry.space_group_name_H-M   'P 1'
#
loop_
_entity.id
_entity.type
_entity.pdbx_description
1 polymer ?
#
loop_
_entity_poly.entity_id
_entity_poly.type
_entity_poly.pdbx_seq_one_letter_code
_entity_poly.pdbx_strand_id
1 'polypeptide(L)'
;LLSDARAEAVESSVSELERLAISHDASHYLLVPAGLVRPDSAEDVANIFRAAGDLGLPLTFRSGGTSLSGQSSGDGLMVDTRRHFKKIEVLEDGKKVRVQPGATIMMVNNYLAPYGYKLGPDPASWSACTIGGVVANNSSGMSSGTKYNTYNTLDSMVLVLPSGTIIDTAEPDADQKLRSLEPELHEGLLRLRKRVLENPESMAKIRQQYSMKNTMGYGLNSLVDFETPVDILQHLLIGSEGTLGFVASATYRTLPILKNISTGLLVFDNLIDAARSVPELVANKLATVELMDATSIRVAQRTGQAAEALAAIDVKDHAALLVEFQGNSEQELSDLAAAAAPMFKSLPVASPVSMTSKLSERNALWAARRGLYTTVAGNRRSGTNALLEDVVVPVEVLGNTCSDLTKLFDSHGYQDSVIFGHAKDGNIHFMLNEQFRDPKQLDRYRDF
;
A
#
# COMPACT_ATOMS: atom_id res chain seq x y z
N LEU A 1 -29.95 -11.70 -9.91
CA LEU A 1 -28.72 -11.69 -10.71
C LEU A 1 -28.28 -13.12 -11.07
N LEU A 2 -28.28 -14.06 -10.10
CA LEU A 2 -27.86 -15.47 -10.34
C LEU A 2 -28.75 -16.22 -11.36
N SER A 3 -29.96 -15.75 -11.58
CA SER A 3 -30.89 -16.25 -12.61
C SER A 3 -30.91 -15.39 -13.89
N ASP A 4 -30.09 -14.36 -13.98
CA ASP A 4 -29.97 -13.53 -15.19
C ASP A 4 -29.16 -14.27 -16.25
N ALA A 5 -29.71 -14.39 -17.44
CA ALA A 5 -29.08 -15.13 -18.55
C ALA A 5 -27.68 -14.61 -18.91
N ARG A 6 -27.39 -13.32 -18.63
CA ARG A 6 -26.08 -12.72 -18.86
C ARG A 6 -25.00 -13.21 -17.89
N ALA A 7 -25.41 -13.71 -16.71
CA ALA A 7 -24.51 -14.18 -15.65
C ALA A 7 -24.71 -15.69 -15.35
N GLU A 8 -25.55 -16.39 -16.12
CA GLU A 8 -25.90 -17.79 -15.86
C GLU A 8 -24.71 -18.74 -15.94
N ALA A 9 -23.71 -18.44 -16.77
CA ALA A 9 -22.50 -19.24 -16.91
C ALA A 9 -21.44 -18.97 -15.81
N VAL A 10 -21.62 -17.91 -15.01
CA VAL A 10 -20.65 -17.54 -13.98
C VAL A 10 -20.83 -18.42 -12.75
N GLU A 11 -19.73 -18.98 -12.25
CA GLU A 11 -19.74 -19.72 -10.99
C GLU A 11 -20.29 -18.84 -9.86
N SER A 12 -21.34 -19.30 -9.19
CA SER A 12 -22.03 -18.54 -8.17
C SER A 12 -22.41 -19.39 -6.96
N SER A 13 -22.56 -18.75 -5.80
CA SER A 13 -22.96 -19.44 -4.56
C SER A 13 -23.77 -18.52 -3.65
N VAL A 14 -24.80 -19.10 -3.03
CA VAL A 14 -25.55 -18.53 -1.91
C VAL A 14 -25.39 -19.37 -0.62
N SER A 15 -24.46 -20.34 -0.63
CA SER A 15 -24.13 -21.16 0.54
C SER A 15 -23.76 -20.28 1.72
N GLU A 16 -24.37 -20.53 2.87
CA GLU A 16 -24.07 -19.79 4.10
C GLU A 16 -22.60 -19.93 4.50
N LEU A 17 -22.04 -21.12 4.39
CA LEU A 17 -20.63 -21.40 4.69
C LEU A 17 -19.67 -20.53 3.84
N GLU A 18 -19.92 -20.47 2.53
CA GLU A 18 -19.06 -19.68 1.63
C GLU A 18 -19.23 -18.16 1.85
N ARG A 19 -20.43 -17.70 2.13
CA ARG A 19 -20.71 -16.31 2.46
C ARG A 19 -20.03 -15.90 3.78
N LEU A 20 -20.11 -16.75 4.81
CA LEU A 20 -19.39 -16.54 6.07
C LEU A 20 -17.88 -16.57 5.90
N ALA A 21 -17.35 -17.46 5.07
CA ALA A 21 -15.91 -17.57 4.83
C ALA A 21 -15.30 -16.31 4.15
N ILE A 22 -16.12 -15.49 3.50
CA ILE A 22 -15.67 -14.27 2.80
C ILE A 22 -16.21 -12.98 3.44
N SER A 23 -16.95 -13.07 4.55
CA SER A 23 -17.61 -11.94 5.20
C SER A 23 -16.65 -10.96 5.89
N HIS A 24 -15.37 -11.24 5.91
CA HIS A 24 -14.38 -10.58 6.72
C HIS A 24 -13.08 -10.42 5.94
N ASP A 25 -12.46 -9.27 6.02
CA ASP A 25 -11.12 -8.98 5.50
C ASP A 25 -10.13 -8.73 6.67
N ALA A 26 -9.06 -8.01 6.47
CA ALA A 26 -8.14 -7.68 7.56
C ALA A 26 -8.60 -6.50 8.44
N SER A 27 -9.77 -5.92 8.15
CA SER A 27 -10.37 -4.83 8.92
C SER A 27 -11.17 -5.34 10.14
N HIS A 28 -11.87 -4.43 10.80
CA HIS A 28 -12.77 -4.71 11.93
C HIS A 28 -14.19 -5.06 11.50
N TYR A 29 -14.49 -4.98 10.20
CA TYR A 29 -15.83 -5.20 9.69
C TYR A 29 -16.12 -6.68 9.51
N LEU A 30 -17.37 -7.05 9.78
CA LEU A 30 -17.95 -8.37 9.51
C LEU A 30 -19.26 -8.14 8.76
N LEU A 31 -19.23 -8.27 7.44
CA LEU A 31 -20.40 -8.05 6.58
C LEU A 31 -20.63 -9.32 5.75
N VAL A 32 -21.73 -10.03 6.03
CA VAL A 32 -22.06 -11.25 5.31
C VAL A 32 -22.70 -10.89 3.97
N PRO A 33 -22.05 -11.19 2.82
CA PRO A 33 -22.60 -10.84 1.52
C PRO A 33 -23.88 -11.62 1.20
N ALA A 34 -24.77 -11.03 0.39
CA ALA A 34 -26.00 -11.68 -0.07
C ALA A 34 -25.72 -12.92 -0.95
N GLY A 35 -24.60 -12.89 -1.69
CA GLY A 35 -24.14 -14.00 -2.53
C GLY A 35 -22.72 -13.79 -3.03
N LEU A 36 -22.17 -14.80 -3.68
CA LEU A 36 -20.85 -14.77 -4.32
C LEU A 36 -20.96 -15.11 -5.79
N VAL A 37 -20.12 -14.45 -6.59
CA VAL A 37 -19.84 -14.81 -7.99
C VAL A 37 -18.34 -14.87 -8.22
N ARG A 38 -17.90 -15.77 -9.09
CA ARG A 38 -16.50 -15.99 -9.44
C ARG A 38 -16.30 -15.93 -10.94
N PRO A 39 -16.23 -14.71 -11.51
CA PRO A 39 -15.98 -14.55 -12.94
C PRO A 39 -14.61 -15.09 -13.35
N ASP A 40 -14.47 -15.57 -14.59
CA ASP A 40 -13.20 -16.04 -15.14
C ASP A 40 -12.67 -15.16 -16.29
N SER A 41 -13.47 -14.22 -16.78
CA SER A 41 -13.18 -13.33 -17.90
C SER A 41 -13.60 -11.87 -17.62
N ALA A 42 -13.06 -10.94 -18.40
CA ALA A 42 -13.48 -9.53 -18.36
C ALA A 42 -14.93 -9.38 -18.84
N GLU A 43 -15.35 -10.21 -19.79
CA GLU A 43 -16.71 -10.28 -20.31
C GLU A 43 -17.72 -10.68 -19.24
N ASP A 44 -17.36 -11.65 -18.39
CA ASP A 44 -18.20 -12.02 -17.24
C ASP A 44 -18.38 -10.85 -16.28
N VAL A 45 -17.29 -10.14 -15.97
CA VAL A 45 -17.38 -8.95 -15.11
C VAL A 45 -18.24 -7.87 -15.75
N ALA A 46 -18.12 -7.64 -17.06
CA ALA A 46 -18.96 -6.72 -17.80
C ALA A 46 -20.46 -7.09 -17.72
N ASN A 47 -20.77 -8.39 -17.83
CA ASN A 47 -22.13 -8.90 -17.68
C ASN A 47 -22.66 -8.76 -16.25
N ILE A 48 -21.82 -9.04 -15.25
CA ILE A 48 -22.16 -8.82 -13.82
C ILE A 48 -22.44 -7.35 -13.55
N PHE A 49 -21.64 -6.42 -14.06
CA PHE A 49 -21.90 -4.98 -13.90
C PHE A 49 -23.25 -4.57 -14.48
N ARG A 50 -23.56 -4.98 -15.74
CA ARG A 50 -24.85 -4.66 -16.37
C ARG A 50 -26.03 -5.23 -15.57
N ALA A 51 -25.96 -6.52 -15.23
CA ALA A 51 -27.02 -7.19 -14.50
C ALA A 51 -27.21 -6.61 -13.08
N ALA A 52 -26.12 -6.25 -12.39
CA ALA A 52 -26.19 -5.62 -11.08
C ALA A 52 -26.75 -4.19 -11.15
N GLY A 53 -26.35 -3.43 -12.18
CA GLY A 53 -26.87 -2.09 -12.43
C GLY A 53 -28.38 -2.09 -12.65
N ASP A 54 -28.89 -2.98 -13.51
CA ASP A 54 -30.34 -3.13 -13.78
C ASP A 54 -31.16 -3.50 -12.53
N LEU A 55 -30.55 -4.25 -11.61
CA LEU A 55 -31.18 -4.71 -10.39
C LEU A 55 -30.95 -3.79 -9.17
N GLY A 56 -30.13 -2.75 -9.33
CA GLY A 56 -29.73 -1.89 -8.21
C GLY A 56 -28.93 -2.62 -7.11
N LEU A 57 -28.18 -3.67 -7.45
CA LEU A 57 -27.42 -4.47 -6.51
C LEU A 57 -26.02 -3.90 -6.29
N PRO A 58 -25.61 -3.60 -5.05
CA PRO A 58 -24.23 -3.21 -4.77
C PRO A 58 -23.27 -4.37 -4.98
N LEU A 59 -22.15 -4.08 -5.64
CA LEU A 59 -21.05 -5.02 -5.88
C LEU A 59 -19.86 -4.68 -5.01
N THR A 60 -19.22 -5.71 -4.44
CA THR A 60 -17.93 -5.58 -3.76
C THR A 60 -16.94 -6.56 -4.38
N PHE A 61 -15.83 -6.05 -4.94
CA PHE A 61 -14.78 -6.89 -5.46
C PHE A 61 -13.88 -7.40 -4.33
N ARG A 62 -13.66 -8.71 -4.31
CA ARG A 62 -12.77 -9.38 -3.37
C ARG A 62 -11.56 -9.92 -4.07
N SER A 63 -10.42 -9.35 -3.75
CA SER A 63 -9.11 -9.80 -4.16
C SER A 63 -8.36 -10.38 -2.94
N GLY A 64 -7.19 -9.90 -2.55
CA GLY A 64 -6.43 -10.44 -1.41
C GLY A 64 -7.11 -10.32 -0.04
N GLY A 65 -8.01 -9.35 0.14
CA GLY A 65 -8.69 -9.11 1.42
C GLY A 65 -7.76 -8.61 2.52
N THR A 66 -6.69 -7.93 2.16
CA THR A 66 -5.68 -7.39 3.09
C THR A 66 -5.96 -5.95 3.51
N SER A 67 -7.08 -5.37 3.09
CA SER A 67 -7.53 -4.04 3.50
C SER A 67 -7.76 -3.98 5.01
N LEU A 68 -7.30 -2.91 5.66
CA LEU A 68 -7.49 -2.63 7.08
C LEU A 68 -8.69 -1.71 7.35
N SER A 69 -9.33 -1.18 6.30
CA SER A 69 -10.43 -0.21 6.40
C SER A 69 -11.75 -0.72 5.79
N GLY A 70 -11.84 -2.01 5.42
CA GLY A 70 -13.09 -2.66 5.01
C GLY A 70 -13.47 -2.51 3.55
N GLN A 71 -12.59 -2.01 2.67
CA GLN A 71 -12.91 -1.79 1.25
C GLN A 71 -13.28 -3.09 0.51
N SER A 72 -12.84 -4.24 0.99
CA SER A 72 -13.11 -5.55 0.39
C SER A 72 -14.20 -6.34 1.11
N SER A 73 -14.99 -5.70 1.98
CA SER A 73 -16.13 -6.27 2.70
C SER A 73 -17.42 -5.56 2.30
N GLY A 74 -18.52 -6.31 2.19
CA GLY A 74 -19.82 -5.76 1.80
C GLY A 74 -20.95 -6.77 2.02
N ASP A 75 -22.17 -6.27 2.15
CA ASP A 75 -23.40 -7.06 2.34
C ASP A 75 -24.17 -7.33 1.04
N GLY A 76 -23.75 -6.70 -0.07
CA GLY A 76 -24.28 -6.92 -1.41
C GLY A 76 -23.73 -8.20 -2.06
N LEU A 77 -23.52 -8.17 -3.37
CA LEU A 77 -22.94 -9.28 -4.11
C LEU A 77 -21.39 -9.18 -4.07
N MET A 78 -20.75 -10.25 -3.59
CA MET A 78 -19.29 -10.34 -3.57
C MET A 78 -18.77 -10.94 -4.86
N VAL A 79 -17.84 -10.24 -5.54
CA VAL A 79 -17.18 -10.70 -6.76
C VAL A 79 -15.76 -11.17 -6.42
N ASP A 80 -15.56 -12.48 -6.28
CA ASP A 80 -14.28 -13.07 -5.90
C ASP A 80 -13.39 -13.32 -7.12
N THR A 81 -12.33 -12.55 -7.26
CA THR A 81 -11.38 -12.58 -8.37
C THR A 81 -10.18 -13.52 -8.14
N ARG A 82 -10.03 -14.09 -6.94
CA ARG A 82 -8.85 -14.88 -6.55
C ARG A 82 -8.77 -16.24 -7.21
N ARG A 83 -9.91 -16.79 -7.68
CA ARG A 83 -9.96 -18.15 -8.19
C ARG A 83 -9.40 -18.28 -9.60
N HIS A 84 -9.83 -17.42 -10.50
CA HIS A 84 -9.57 -17.54 -11.94
C HIS A 84 -8.56 -16.52 -12.46
N PHE A 85 -8.57 -15.29 -12.00
CA PHE A 85 -7.69 -14.22 -12.49
C PHE A 85 -6.25 -14.30 -11.95
N LYS A 86 -5.49 -15.34 -12.37
CA LYS A 86 -4.12 -15.58 -11.85
C LYS A 86 -3.04 -15.59 -12.93
N LYS A 87 -3.36 -15.25 -14.19
CA LYS A 87 -2.38 -15.28 -15.26
C LYS A 87 -1.28 -14.26 -15.01
N ILE A 88 -0.03 -14.69 -15.21
CA ILE A 88 1.18 -13.87 -15.14
C ILE A 88 1.94 -14.12 -16.44
N GLU A 89 2.26 -13.05 -17.16
CA GLU A 89 2.96 -13.07 -18.43
C GLU A 89 4.15 -12.11 -18.36
N VAL A 90 5.37 -12.69 -18.37
CA VAL A 90 6.61 -11.90 -18.37
C VAL A 90 6.87 -11.42 -19.79
N LEU A 91 7.12 -10.14 -19.95
CA LEU A 91 7.33 -9.46 -21.24
C LEU A 91 8.71 -8.81 -21.27
N GLU A 92 9.23 -8.61 -22.47
CA GLU A 92 10.50 -7.87 -22.72
C GLU A 92 11.65 -8.34 -21.80
N ASP A 93 11.85 -9.67 -21.72
CA ASP A 93 12.91 -10.28 -20.89
C ASP A 93 12.88 -9.82 -19.42
N GLY A 94 11.69 -9.69 -18.87
CA GLY A 94 11.48 -9.30 -17.48
C GLY A 94 11.33 -7.80 -17.23
N LYS A 95 11.53 -6.94 -18.22
CA LYS A 95 11.37 -5.47 -18.07
C LYS A 95 9.93 -5.05 -17.88
N LYS A 96 8.98 -5.88 -18.34
CA LYS A 96 7.55 -5.70 -18.09
C LYS A 96 6.90 -7.02 -17.67
N VAL A 97 5.77 -6.93 -17.00
CA VAL A 97 4.94 -8.08 -16.66
C VAL A 97 3.46 -7.70 -16.75
N ARG A 98 2.68 -8.51 -17.48
CA ARG A 98 1.21 -8.42 -17.49
C ARG A 98 0.64 -9.40 -16.49
N VAL A 99 -0.25 -8.92 -15.63
CA VAL A 99 -0.73 -9.68 -14.47
C VAL A 99 -2.23 -9.50 -14.27
N GLN A 100 -2.94 -10.56 -13.99
CA GLN A 100 -4.35 -10.52 -13.59
C GLN A 100 -4.52 -10.24 -12.08
N PRO A 101 -5.67 -9.67 -11.66
CA PRO A 101 -5.87 -9.12 -10.32
C PRO A 101 -5.81 -10.14 -9.17
N GLY A 102 -5.99 -11.43 -9.40
CA GLY A 102 -5.95 -12.47 -8.37
C GLY A 102 -4.55 -13.03 -8.08
N ALA A 103 -3.51 -12.63 -8.83
CA ALA A 103 -2.13 -13.02 -8.55
C ALA A 103 -1.55 -12.19 -7.40
N THR A 104 -0.77 -12.82 -6.49
CA THR A 104 -0.08 -12.08 -5.41
C THR A 104 1.21 -11.45 -5.91
N ILE A 105 1.68 -10.40 -5.23
CA ILE A 105 3.00 -9.80 -5.51
C ILE A 105 4.11 -10.86 -5.40
N MET A 106 4.01 -11.74 -4.40
CA MET A 106 4.97 -12.83 -4.22
C MET A 106 5.03 -13.74 -5.45
N MET A 107 3.87 -14.15 -6.00
CA MET A 107 3.83 -14.96 -7.22
C MET A 107 4.50 -14.24 -8.39
N VAL A 108 4.14 -12.96 -8.60
CA VAL A 108 4.70 -12.16 -9.71
C VAL A 108 6.22 -12.03 -9.58
N ASN A 109 6.72 -11.72 -8.38
CA ASN A 109 8.15 -11.58 -8.13
C ASN A 109 8.90 -12.91 -8.33
N ASN A 110 8.28 -14.06 -8.01
CA ASN A 110 8.86 -15.38 -8.30
C ASN A 110 8.99 -15.64 -9.81
N TYR A 111 8.05 -15.16 -10.64
CA TYR A 111 8.14 -15.23 -12.10
C TYR A 111 9.21 -14.27 -12.67
N LEU A 112 9.41 -13.11 -12.05
CA LEU A 112 10.39 -12.10 -12.50
C LEU A 112 11.81 -12.40 -12.02
N ALA A 113 11.98 -13.09 -10.90
CA ALA A 113 13.29 -13.34 -10.29
C ALA A 113 14.32 -14.00 -11.23
N PRO A 114 13.97 -15.00 -12.08
CA PRO A 114 14.90 -15.58 -13.06
C PRO A 114 15.46 -14.58 -14.05
N TYR A 115 14.72 -13.50 -14.33
CA TYR A 115 15.14 -12.44 -15.23
C TYR A 115 15.92 -11.32 -14.48
N GLY A 116 16.04 -11.40 -13.16
CA GLY A 116 16.71 -10.38 -12.35
C GLY A 116 15.85 -9.13 -12.05
N TYR A 117 14.54 -9.24 -12.14
CA TYR A 117 13.59 -8.13 -11.94
C TYR A 117 12.58 -8.43 -10.83
N LYS A 118 11.92 -7.36 -10.36
CA LYS A 118 10.82 -7.39 -9.39
C LYS A 118 9.81 -6.29 -9.69
N LEU A 119 8.62 -6.38 -9.09
CA LEU A 119 7.65 -5.27 -9.07
C LEU A 119 8.16 -4.08 -8.24
N GLY A 120 7.67 -2.89 -8.58
CA GLY A 120 7.92 -1.67 -7.81
C GLY A 120 7.21 -1.65 -6.46
N PRO A 121 5.88 -1.84 -6.40
CA PRO A 121 5.13 -1.88 -5.14
C PRO A 121 5.58 -3.05 -4.25
N ASP A 122 5.88 -2.77 -2.97
CA ASP A 122 6.38 -3.75 -2.00
C ASP A 122 5.68 -3.64 -0.62
N PRO A 123 4.32 -3.67 -0.56
CA PRO A 123 3.59 -3.56 0.69
C PRO A 123 3.95 -4.71 1.65
N ALA A 124 3.83 -4.47 2.96
CA ALA A 124 4.13 -5.47 3.99
C ALA A 124 3.33 -6.76 3.82
N SER A 125 2.13 -6.67 3.22
CA SER A 125 1.25 -7.81 2.89
C SER A 125 1.60 -8.53 1.57
N TRP A 126 2.76 -8.31 0.97
CA TRP A 126 3.17 -8.78 -0.38
C TRP A 126 2.93 -10.28 -0.65
N SER A 127 2.93 -11.12 0.38
CA SER A 127 2.66 -12.56 0.26
C SER A 127 1.17 -12.90 0.15
N ALA A 128 0.28 -12.00 0.57
CA ALA A 128 -1.17 -12.21 0.65
C ALA A 128 -1.97 -11.24 -0.21
N CYS A 129 -1.53 -9.97 -0.34
CA CYS A 129 -2.19 -9.00 -1.21
C CYS A 129 -2.05 -9.41 -2.68
N THR A 130 -3.06 -9.10 -3.46
CA THR A 130 -3.10 -9.41 -4.89
C THR A 130 -3.11 -8.15 -5.73
N ILE A 131 -2.73 -8.29 -7.00
CA ILE A 131 -2.54 -7.16 -7.93
C ILE A 131 -3.78 -6.27 -8.04
N GLY A 132 -4.99 -6.85 -8.04
CA GLY A 132 -6.22 -6.03 -8.07
C GLY A 132 -6.34 -5.07 -6.91
N GLY A 133 -6.08 -5.53 -5.69
CA GLY A 133 -6.05 -4.69 -4.49
C GLY A 133 -4.87 -3.70 -4.49
N VAL A 134 -3.70 -4.13 -5.01
CA VAL A 134 -2.51 -3.26 -5.13
C VAL A 134 -2.76 -2.08 -6.06
N VAL A 135 -3.45 -2.31 -7.19
CA VAL A 135 -3.88 -1.22 -8.11
C VAL A 135 -4.95 -0.37 -7.44
N ALA A 136 -6.01 -0.98 -6.94
CA ALA A 136 -7.14 -0.28 -6.35
C ALA A 136 -6.76 0.63 -5.17
N ASN A 137 -5.75 0.24 -4.39
CA ASN A 137 -5.24 1.01 -3.24
C ASN A 137 -4.06 1.93 -3.59
N ASN A 138 -3.51 1.90 -4.81
CA ASN A 138 -2.22 2.51 -5.17
C ASN A 138 -1.12 2.10 -4.19
N SER A 139 -1.06 0.83 -3.83
CA SER A 139 -0.13 0.34 -2.83
C SER A 139 1.31 0.67 -3.17
N SER A 140 2.04 1.09 -2.17
CA SER A 140 3.49 1.31 -2.25
C SER A 140 4.21 0.30 -1.35
N GLY A 141 4.99 0.72 -0.36
CA GLY A 141 5.66 -0.13 0.61
C GLY A 141 6.89 0.51 1.21
N MET A 142 7.80 -0.31 1.72
CA MET A 142 8.97 0.16 2.47
C MET A 142 10.07 0.75 1.61
N SER A 143 10.21 0.28 0.35
CA SER A 143 11.28 0.73 -0.56
C SER A 143 10.75 1.43 -1.80
N SER A 144 9.47 1.26 -2.14
CA SER A 144 8.88 1.83 -3.35
C SER A 144 8.72 3.36 -3.28
N GLY A 145 8.40 3.89 -2.11
CA GLY A 145 8.16 5.32 -1.92
C GLY A 145 7.13 5.88 -2.91
N THR A 146 7.31 7.14 -3.30
CA THR A 146 6.50 7.78 -4.35
C THR A 146 6.94 7.36 -5.75
N LYS A 147 8.21 6.97 -5.93
CA LYS A 147 8.81 6.72 -7.25
C LYS A 147 8.39 5.39 -7.88
N TYR A 148 8.22 4.36 -7.06
CA TYR A 148 8.02 2.99 -7.52
C TYR A 148 6.68 2.38 -7.07
N ASN A 149 5.73 3.22 -6.69
CA ASN A 149 4.36 2.82 -6.39
C ASN A 149 3.63 2.36 -7.67
N THR A 150 2.40 1.88 -7.51
CA THR A 150 1.58 1.42 -8.64
C THR A 150 1.38 2.51 -9.68
N TYR A 151 1.07 3.74 -9.27
CA TYR A 151 0.80 4.87 -10.16
C TYR A 151 1.96 5.15 -11.14
N ASN A 152 3.21 5.09 -10.64
CA ASN A 152 4.38 5.42 -11.42
C ASN A 152 4.97 4.23 -12.19
N THR A 153 4.61 2.99 -11.84
CA THR A 153 5.15 1.79 -12.49
C THR A 153 4.17 1.09 -13.43
N LEU A 154 2.89 1.43 -13.36
CA LEU A 154 1.92 0.92 -14.33
C LEU A 154 2.26 1.40 -15.74
N ASP A 155 2.13 0.52 -16.72
CA ASP A 155 2.33 0.80 -18.14
C ASP A 155 0.98 0.86 -18.86
N SER A 156 0.16 -0.14 -18.66
CA SER A 156 -1.19 -0.24 -19.25
C SER A 156 -2.09 -1.15 -18.41
N MET A 157 -3.39 -1.14 -18.68
CA MET A 157 -4.34 -2.06 -18.07
C MET A 157 -5.49 -2.41 -19.01
N VAL A 158 -6.12 -3.55 -18.76
CA VAL A 158 -7.46 -3.85 -19.28
C VAL A 158 -8.45 -3.51 -18.18
N LEU A 159 -9.32 -2.55 -18.42
CA LEU A 159 -10.33 -2.09 -17.48
C LEU A 159 -11.74 -2.44 -17.95
N VAL A 160 -12.65 -2.67 -17.01
CA VAL A 160 -14.08 -2.88 -17.26
C VAL A 160 -14.84 -1.81 -16.50
N LEU A 161 -15.60 -0.99 -17.23
CA LEU A 161 -16.43 0.07 -16.65
C LEU A 161 -17.77 -0.47 -16.14
N PRO A 162 -18.47 0.25 -15.25
CA PRO A 162 -19.79 -0.16 -14.75
C PRO A 162 -20.85 -0.33 -15.86
N SER A 163 -20.71 0.36 -16.99
CA SER A 163 -21.51 0.15 -18.21
C SER A 163 -21.33 -1.24 -18.84
N GLY A 164 -20.24 -1.94 -18.46
CA GLY A 164 -19.75 -3.17 -19.10
C GLY A 164 -18.85 -2.92 -20.31
N THR A 165 -18.42 -1.67 -20.54
CA THR A 165 -17.43 -1.35 -21.58
C THR A 165 -16.05 -1.84 -21.15
N ILE A 166 -15.34 -2.55 -22.05
CA ILE A 166 -13.99 -3.07 -21.84
C ILE A 166 -13.01 -2.26 -22.69
N ILE A 167 -11.98 -1.73 -22.07
CA ILE A 167 -10.89 -0.98 -22.73
C ILE A 167 -9.54 -1.59 -22.38
N ASP A 168 -8.76 -1.96 -23.38
CA ASP A 168 -7.31 -2.22 -23.20
C ASP A 168 -6.54 -0.93 -23.52
N THR A 169 -5.96 -0.31 -22.50
CA THR A 169 -5.23 0.97 -22.64
C THR A 169 -3.90 0.83 -23.37
N ALA A 170 -3.44 -0.41 -23.63
CA ALA A 170 -2.27 -0.67 -24.47
C ALA A 170 -2.54 -0.53 -25.98
N GLU A 171 -3.81 -0.52 -26.39
CA GLU A 171 -4.17 -0.39 -27.80
C GLU A 171 -3.93 1.03 -28.30
N PRO A 172 -3.36 1.20 -29.50
CA PRO A 172 -3.05 2.54 -30.03
C PRO A 172 -4.30 3.44 -30.21
N ASP A 173 -5.48 2.84 -30.37
CA ASP A 173 -6.76 3.51 -30.56
C ASP A 173 -7.64 3.52 -29.29
N ALA A 174 -7.07 3.21 -28.12
CA ALA A 174 -7.79 3.09 -26.85
C ALA A 174 -8.61 4.36 -26.50
N ASP A 175 -8.03 5.55 -26.70
CA ASP A 175 -8.72 6.81 -26.44
C ASP A 175 -9.90 7.04 -27.38
N GLN A 176 -9.74 6.68 -28.67
CA GLN A 176 -10.82 6.75 -29.65
C GLN A 176 -11.92 5.74 -29.33
N LYS A 177 -11.59 4.54 -28.86
CA LYS A 177 -12.57 3.56 -28.38
C LYS A 177 -13.32 4.09 -27.17
N LEU A 178 -12.63 4.66 -26.19
CA LEU A 178 -13.26 5.29 -25.02
C LEU A 178 -14.22 6.39 -25.46
N ARG A 179 -13.81 7.26 -26.37
CA ARG A 179 -14.65 8.33 -26.92
C ARG A 179 -15.90 7.80 -27.61
N SER A 180 -15.76 6.69 -28.34
CA SER A 180 -16.88 6.13 -29.13
C SER A 180 -17.90 5.38 -28.28
N LEU A 181 -17.41 4.64 -27.27
CA LEU A 181 -18.22 3.78 -26.40
C LEU A 181 -18.77 4.50 -25.18
N GLU A 182 -18.02 5.49 -24.66
CA GLU A 182 -18.33 6.24 -23.44
C GLU A 182 -18.14 7.77 -23.67
N PRO A 183 -18.86 8.39 -24.60
CA PRO A 183 -18.62 9.78 -24.99
C PRO A 183 -18.80 10.77 -23.84
N GLU A 184 -19.79 10.56 -22.97
CA GLU A 184 -20.03 11.44 -21.81
C GLU A 184 -18.88 11.38 -20.77
N LEU A 185 -18.34 10.18 -20.53
CA LEU A 185 -17.20 9.99 -19.66
C LEU A 185 -15.95 10.65 -20.26
N HIS A 186 -15.67 10.39 -21.54
CA HIS A 186 -14.54 10.98 -22.24
C HIS A 186 -14.56 12.52 -22.19
N GLU A 187 -15.68 13.14 -22.54
CA GLU A 187 -15.83 14.59 -22.45
C GLU A 187 -15.81 15.10 -21.01
N GLY A 188 -16.37 14.33 -20.08
CA GLY A 188 -16.35 14.64 -18.64
C GLY A 188 -14.92 14.77 -18.10
N LEU A 189 -14.04 13.83 -18.47
CA LEU A 189 -12.63 13.87 -18.09
C LEU A 189 -11.89 15.09 -18.66
N LEU A 190 -12.16 15.44 -19.91
CA LEU A 190 -11.60 16.66 -20.52
C LEU A 190 -12.08 17.93 -19.80
N ARG A 191 -13.37 18.01 -19.44
CA ARG A 191 -13.91 19.15 -18.67
C ARG A 191 -13.29 19.22 -17.28
N LEU A 192 -13.11 18.10 -16.58
CA LEU A 192 -12.47 18.07 -15.27
C LEU A 192 -11.01 18.51 -15.35
N ARG A 193 -10.26 17.97 -16.33
CA ARG A 193 -8.88 18.36 -16.58
C ARG A 193 -8.77 19.87 -16.82
N LYS A 194 -9.58 20.41 -17.73
CA LYS A 194 -9.60 21.85 -18.04
C LYS A 194 -9.86 22.68 -16.77
N ARG A 195 -10.87 22.32 -15.98
CA ARG A 195 -11.19 23.01 -14.72
C ARG A 195 -10.03 23.05 -13.72
N VAL A 196 -9.29 21.94 -13.62
CA VAL A 196 -8.12 21.85 -12.75
C VAL A 196 -6.97 22.73 -13.26
N LEU A 197 -6.66 22.64 -14.56
CA LEU A 197 -5.56 23.39 -15.17
C LEU A 197 -5.78 24.90 -15.19
N GLU A 198 -7.03 25.35 -15.30
CA GLU A 198 -7.40 26.78 -15.27
C GLU A 198 -7.46 27.37 -13.86
N ASN A 199 -7.33 26.53 -12.82
CA ASN A 199 -7.34 26.98 -11.42
C ASN A 199 -5.96 26.84 -10.76
N PRO A 200 -5.20 27.95 -10.59
CA PRO A 200 -3.85 27.90 -10.02
C PRO A 200 -3.79 27.34 -8.60
N GLU A 201 -4.83 27.56 -7.78
CA GLU A 201 -4.89 27.06 -6.41
C GLU A 201 -5.04 25.53 -6.40
N SER A 202 -5.95 24.98 -7.22
CA SER A 202 -6.10 23.54 -7.40
C SER A 202 -4.81 22.88 -7.90
N MET A 203 -4.14 23.50 -8.88
CA MET A 203 -2.85 23.04 -9.40
C MET A 203 -1.76 23.02 -8.32
N ALA A 204 -1.65 24.09 -7.54
CA ALA A 204 -0.67 24.17 -6.46
C ALA A 204 -0.92 23.11 -5.39
N LYS A 205 -2.18 22.92 -4.99
CA LYS A 205 -2.58 21.94 -3.99
C LYS A 205 -2.34 20.49 -4.48
N ILE A 206 -2.70 20.16 -5.72
CA ILE A 206 -2.44 18.84 -6.31
C ILE A 206 -0.93 18.57 -6.33
N ARG A 207 -0.13 19.52 -6.84
CA ARG A 207 1.34 19.35 -6.88
C ARG A 207 1.93 19.17 -5.50
N GLN A 208 1.49 19.93 -4.51
CA GLN A 208 1.94 19.79 -3.12
C GLN A 208 1.55 18.42 -2.54
N GLN A 209 0.29 18.02 -2.71
CA GLN A 209 -0.23 16.77 -2.13
C GLN A 209 0.46 15.54 -2.73
N TYR A 210 0.70 15.53 -4.04
CA TYR A 210 1.31 14.39 -4.74
C TYR A 210 2.85 14.48 -4.82
N SER A 211 3.48 15.50 -4.25
CA SER A 211 4.94 15.50 -4.01
C SER A 211 5.35 14.63 -2.84
N MET A 212 4.40 14.26 -1.99
CA MET A 212 4.55 13.32 -0.87
C MET A 212 3.91 11.97 -1.21
N LYS A 213 4.20 10.94 -0.42
CA LYS A 213 3.50 9.66 -0.53
C LYS A 213 1.99 9.88 -0.35
N ASN A 214 1.22 9.44 -1.31
CA ASN A 214 -0.23 9.57 -1.31
C ASN A 214 -0.85 8.28 -1.87
N THR A 215 -1.55 7.55 -1.02
CA THR A 215 -2.26 6.31 -1.35
C THR A 215 -3.73 6.40 -0.93
N MET A 216 -4.24 7.62 -0.75
CA MET A 216 -5.61 7.86 -0.27
C MET A 216 -6.46 8.49 -1.36
N GLY A 217 -7.51 7.76 -1.73
CA GLY A 217 -8.52 8.24 -2.67
C GLY A 217 -8.02 8.34 -4.11
N TYR A 218 -8.78 9.04 -4.93
CA TYR A 218 -8.53 9.14 -6.36
C TYR A 218 -7.25 9.89 -6.68
N GLY A 219 -6.48 9.38 -7.63
CA GLY A 219 -5.27 10.00 -8.15
C GLY A 219 -5.57 11.26 -8.96
N LEU A 220 -5.94 12.37 -8.29
CA LEU A 220 -6.30 13.63 -8.95
C LEU A 220 -5.15 14.25 -9.73
N ASN A 221 -3.90 13.88 -9.42
CA ASN A 221 -2.74 14.29 -10.20
C ASN A 221 -2.81 13.75 -11.65
N SER A 222 -3.57 12.69 -11.93
CA SER A 222 -3.79 12.21 -13.31
C SER A 222 -4.37 13.28 -14.24
N LEU A 223 -5.18 14.19 -13.71
CA LEU A 223 -5.73 15.32 -14.46
C LEU A 223 -4.66 16.36 -14.82
N VAL A 224 -3.50 16.32 -14.20
CA VAL A 224 -2.35 17.22 -14.44
C VAL A 224 -1.28 16.50 -15.26
N ASP A 225 -1.01 15.24 -14.91
CA ASP A 225 0.10 14.47 -15.45
C ASP A 225 -0.17 13.93 -16.85
N PHE A 226 -1.45 13.73 -17.24
CA PHE A 226 -1.84 13.12 -18.52
C PHE A 226 -2.74 14.05 -19.34
N GLU A 227 -2.71 13.83 -20.66
CA GLU A 227 -3.46 14.66 -21.61
C GLU A 227 -4.69 13.96 -22.15
N THR A 228 -4.60 12.65 -22.41
CA THR A 228 -5.70 11.87 -23.00
C THR A 228 -6.65 11.36 -21.93
N PRO A 229 -7.97 11.36 -22.19
CA PRO A 229 -8.97 10.81 -21.28
C PRO A 229 -8.70 9.35 -20.87
N VAL A 230 -8.21 8.52 -21.76
CA VAL A 230 -7.91 7.12 -21.45
C VAL A 230 -6.77 6.99 -20.44
N ASP A 231 -5.70 7.80 -20.58
CA ASP A 231 -4.58 7.80 -19.62
C ASP A 231 -5.00 8.38 -18.26
N ILE A 232 -5.82 9.43 -18.26
CA ILE A 232 -6.41 10.00 -17.04
C ILE A 232 -7.27 8.93 -16.34
N LEU A 233 -8.14 8.26 -17.06
CA LEU A 233 -9.02 7.23 -16.51
C LEU A 233 -8.22 6.06 -15.93
N GLN A 234 -7.22 5.55 -16.66
CA GLN A 234 -6.32 4.51 -16.20
C GLN A 234 -5.71 4.86 -14.84
N HIS A 235 -5.21 6.09 -14.68
CA HIS A 235 -4.56 6.51 -13.45
C HIS A 235 -5.53 6.94 -12.34
N LEU A 236 -6.79 7.29 -12.67
CA LEU A 236 -7.87 7.46 -11.69
C LEU A 236 -8.35 6.14 -11.09
N LEU A 237 -8.29 5.02 -11.86
CA LEU A 237 -8.59 3.69 -11.31
C LEU A 237 -7.56 3.26 -10.26
N ILE A 238 -6.33 3.74 -10.37
CA ILE A 238 -5.31 3.51 -9.34
C ILE A 238 -5.64 4.33 -8.09
N GLY A 239 -5.88 3.65 -6.98
CA GLY A 239 -6.30 4.28 -5.73
C GLY A 239 -7.80 4.53 -5.61
N SER A 240 -8.61 4.04 -6.57
CA SER A 240 -10.07 4.21 -6.56
C SER A 240 -10.82 3.25 -5.62
N GLU A 241 -10.12 2.31 -5.01
CA GLU A 241 -10.68 1.25 -4.14
C GLU A 241 -11.83 0.47 -4.81
N GLY A 242 -11.75 0.31 -6.14
CA GLY A 242 -12.75 -0.41 -6.92
C GLY A 242 -14.06 0.35 -7.20
N THR A 243 -14.12 1.65 -6.89
CA THR A 243 -15.35 2.46 -7.05
C THR A 243 -15.58 2.98 -8.46
N LEU A 244 -14.58 2.94 -9.34
CA LEU A 244 -14.68 3.47 -10.71
C LEU A 244 -14.77 2.38 -11.79
N GLY A 245 -14.40 1.16 -11.47
CA GLY A 245 -14.39 0.05 -12.41
C GLY A 245 -13.55 -1.12 -11.91
N PHE A 246 -13.42 -2.14 -12.75
CA PHE A 246 -12.65 -3.34 -12.46
C PHE A 246 -11.39 -3.40 -13.34
N VAL A 247 -10.27 -3.82 -12.76
CA VAL A 247 -9.01 -4.03 -13.49
C VAL A 247 -8.87 -5.51 -13.79
N ALA A 248 -9.09 -5.90 -15.06
CA ALA A 248 -9.01 -7.29 -15.50
C ALA A 248 -7.57 -7.77 -15.71
N SER A 249 -6.66 -6.86 -16.07
CA SER A 249 -5.21 -7.09 -16.04
C SER A 249 -4.47 -5.76 -15.94
N ALA A 250 -3.26 -5.80 -15.38
CA ALA A 250 -2.35 -4.66 -15.29
C ALA A 250 -0.99 -5.03 -15.85
N THR A 251 -0.39 -4.18 -16.67
CA THR A 251 0.98 -4.32 -17.15
C THR A 251 1.87 -3.34 -16.39
N TYR A 252 2.91 -3.86 -15.74
CA TYR A 252 3.87 -3.07 -14.98
C TYR A 252 5.22 -3.00 -15.67
N ARG A 253 5.84 -1.85 -15.61
CA ARG A 253 7.31 -1.72 -15.74
C ARG A 253 7.93 -2.26 -14.47
N THR A 254 8.94 -3.10 -14.61
CA THR A 254 9.62 -3.77 -13.49
C THR A 254 10.89 -3.04 -13.08
N LEU A 255 11.43 -3.40 -11.94
CA LEU A 255 12.67 -2.85 -11.40
C LEU A 255 13.75 -3.94 -11.36
N PRO A 256 15.01 -3.62 -11.68
CA PRO A 256 16.10 -4.57 -11.48
C PRO A 256 16.27 -4.91 -9.98
N ILE A 257 16.57 -6.15 -9.68
CA ILE A 257 16.91 -6.58 -8.33
C ILE A 257 18.35 -6.15 -8.04
N LEU A 258 18.52 -5.20 -7.13
CA LEU A 258 19.84 -4.81 -6.64
C LEU A 258 20.33 -5.86 -5.64
N LYS A 259 21.49 -6.49 -5.94
CA LYS A 259 22.03 -7.60 -5.14
C LYS A 259 22.93 -7.13 -4.01
N ASN A 260 23.54 -5.97 -4.18
CA ASN A 260 24.44 -5.41 -3.19
C ASN A 260 23.66 -4.52 -2.23
N ILE A 261 23.46 -4.99 -1.02
CA ILE A 261 22.64 -4.34 0.01
C ILE A 261 23.42 -4.34 1.31
N SER A 262 23.44 -3.20 2.00
CA SER A 262 23.94 -3.07 3.36
C SER A 262 22.88 -2.49 4.27
N THR A 263 22.57 -3.20 5.34
CA THR A 263 21.52 -2.85 6.31
C THR A 263 22.17 -2.46 7.63
N GLY A 264 21.66 -1.44 8.29
CA GLY A 264 22.08 -1.02 9.62
C GLY A 264 20.89 -0.67 10.50
N LEU A 265 21.16 -0.66 11.79
CA LEU A 265 20.21 -0.22 12.81
C LEU A 265 20.82 0.95 13.56
N LEU A 266 20.16 2.09 13.54
CA LEU A 266 20.50 3.27 14.30
C LEU A 266 19.58 3.33 15.51
N VAL A 267 20.14 3.34 16.70
CA VAL A 267 19.40 3.44 17.97
C VAL A 267 19.59 4.84 18.54
N PHE A 268 18.49 5.44 18.96
CA PHE A 268 18.41 6.78 19.54
C PHE A 268 17.83 6.72 20.94
N ASP A 269 18.19 7.67 21.80
CA ASP A 269 17.67 7.75 23.17
C ASP A 269 16.18 8.09 23.21
N ASN A 270 15.63 8.68 22.15
CA ASN A 270 14.22 9.03 22.04
C ASN A 270 13.71 9.09 20.58
N LEU A 271 12.39 9.05 20.43
CA LEU A 271 11.70 9.08 19.15
C LEU A 271 11.93 10.38 18.37
N ILE A 272 12.01 11.52 19.06
CA ILE A 272 12.10 12.84 18.41
C ILE A 272 13.45 13.00 17.72
N ASP A 273 14.54 12.58 18.37
CA ASP A 273 15.88 12.64 17.78
C ASP A 273 16.02 11.67 16.59
N ALA A 274 15.42 10.48 16.69
CA ALA A 274 15.33 9.56 15.55
C ALA A 274 14.60 10.21 14.36
N ALA A 275 13.43 10.78 14.58
CA ALA A 275 12.62 11.38 13.52
C ALA A 275 13.29 12.64 12.93
N ARG A 276 13.95 13.47 13.74
CA ARG A 276 14.70 14.65 13.26
C ARG A 276 15.94 14.31 12.46
N SER A 277 16.48 13.11 12.61
CA SER A 277 17.63 12.63 11.83
C SER A 277 17.25 12.19 10.40
N VAL A 278 15.96 11.95 10.13
CA VAL A 278 15.48 11.40 8.85
C VAL A 278 15.82 12.29 7.64
N PRO A 279 15.65 13.63 7.66
CA PRO A 279 15.99 14.48 6.51
C PRO A 279 17.45 14.31 6.06
N GLU A 280 18.38 14.22 7.02
CA GLU A 280 19.80 14.03 6.73
C GLU A 280 20.09 12.64 6.13
N LEU A 281 19.42 11.60 6.64
CA LEU A 281 19.48 10.25 6.10
C LEU A 281 18.96 10.20 4.65
N VAL A 282 17.84 10.86 4.36
CA VAL A 282 17.26 10.94 3.01
C VAL A 282 18.21 11.67 2.05
N ALA A 283 18.80 12.78 2.47
CA ALA A 283 19.78 13.53 1.68
C ALA A 283 21.02 12.69 1.30
N ASN A 284 21.40 11.74 2.16
CA ASN A 284 22.49 10.80 1.93
C ASN A 284 22.11 9.54 1.13
N LYS A 285 20.96 9.56 0.43
CA LYS A 285 20.53 8.53 -0.55
C LYS A 285 20.30 7.12 0.05
N LEU A 286 19.94 7.03 1.32
CA LEU A 286 19.51 5.76 1.87
C LEU A 286 18.27 5.24 1.10
N ALA A 287 18.31 4.00 0.69
CA ALA A 287 17.23 3.37 -0.05
C ALA A 287 15.98 3.17 0.81
N THR A 288 16.20 2.89 2.10
CA THR A 288 15.14 2.65 3.08
C THR A 288 15.50 3.30 4.41
N VAL A 289 14.50 3.89 5.09
CA VAL A 289 14.58 4.40 6.47
C VAL A 289 13.27 4.06 7.16
N GLU A 290 13.29 3.07 8.04
CA GLU A 290 12.11 2.55 8.75
C GLU A 290 12.17 2.90 10.23
N LEU A 291 11.15 3.58 10.74
CA LEU A 291 11.06 4.03 12.13
C LEU A 291 10.39 2.97 13.00
N MET A 292 10.91 2.80 14.22
CA MET A 292 10.33 2.01 15.31
C MET A 292 10.48 2.78 16.62
N ASP A 293 9.38 2.99 17.34
CA ASP A 293 9.38 3.59 18.66
C ASP A 293 9.72 2.58 19.79
N ALA A 294 9.75 3.04 21.03
CA ALA A 294 10.05 2.21 22.19
C ALA A 294 9.08 1.03 22.37
N THR A 295 7.79 1.25 22.09
CA THR A 295 6.77 0.19 22.16
C THR A 295 7.01 -0.87 21.11
N SER A 296 7.35 -0.46 19.88
CA SER A 296 7.74 -1.35 18.77
C SER A 296 8.94 -2.23 19.15
N ILE A 297 9.98 -1.62 19.74
CA ILE A 297 11.20 -2.34 20.16
C ILE A 297 10.87 -3.35 21.26
N ARG A 298 10.09 -2.96 22.29
CA ARG A 298 9.68 -3.87 23.37
C ARG A 298 8.86 -5.06 22.84
N VAL A 299 7.99 -4.83 21.85
CA VAL A 299 7.21 -5.90 21.23
C VAL A 299 8.11 -6.86 20.47
N ALA A 300 9.07 -6.36 19.69
CA ALA A 300 10.05 -7.19 18.99
C ALA A 300 10.89 -8.04 19.96
N GLN A 301 11.32 -7.45 21.09
CA GLN A 301 12.05 -8.18 22.15
C GLN A 301 11.23 -9.33 22.76
N ARG A 302 9.96 -9.06 23.15
CA ARG A 302 9.08 -10.06 23.79
C ARG A 302 8.75 -11.24 22.88
N THR A 303 8.72 -11.02 21.57
CA THR A 303 8.37 -12.07 20.59
C THR A 303 9.58 -12.84 20.07
N GLY A 304 10.79 -12.50 20.55
CA GLY A 304 12.03 -13.13 20.09
C GLY A 304 12.40 -12.78 18.64
N GLN A 305 11.81 -11.73 18.09
CA GLN A 305 12.09 -11.25 16.73
C GLN A 305 13.15 -10.14 16.71
N ALA A 306 13.59 -9.68 17.88
CA ALA A 306 14.63 -8.66 17.99
C ALA A 306 15.99 -9.23 17.59
N ALA A 307 16.69 -8.52 16.67
CA ALA A 307 18.12 -8.75 16.45
C ALA A 307 18.91 -8.52 17.74
N GLU A 308 20.07 -9.13 17.86
CA GLU A 308 20.93 -9.03 19.07
C GLU A 308 21.14 -7.59 19.54
N ALA A 309 21.35 -6.68 18.58
CA ALA A 309 21.52 -5.25 18.86
C ALA A 309 20.29 -4.61 19.53
N LEU A 310 19.07 -5.04 19.19
CA LEU A 310 17.83 -4.59 19.85
C LEU A 310 17.56 -5.35 21.15
N ALA A 311 17.89 -6.64 21.18
CA ALA A 311 17.65 -7.49 22.35
C ALA A 311 18.46 -7.05 23.58
N ALA A 312 19.64 -6.45 23.37
CA ALA A 312 20.54 -5.98 24.42
C ALA A 312 20.14 -4.63 25.05
N ILE A 313 19.16 -3.91 24.48
CA ILE A 313 18.77 -2.57 24.95
C ILE A 313 17.82 -2.69 26.16
N ASP A 314 18.13 -2.01 27.26
CA ASP A 314 17.14 -1.70 28.30
C ASP A 314 16.24 -0.55 27.83
N VAL A 315 15.14 -0.91 27.17
CA VAL A 315 14.30 0.05 26.42
C VAL A 315 13.54 0.96 27.40
N LYS A 316 13.87 2.24 27.40
CA LYS A 316 13.12 3.33 28.06
C LYS A 316 12.28 4.07 27.01
N ASP A 317 12.78 5.18 26.52
CA ASP A 317 12.15 6.00 25.48
C ASP A 317 12.82 5.82 24.11
N HIS A 318 13.70 4.84 23.98
CA HIS A 318 14.51 4.59 22.80
C HIS A 318 13.65 4.46 21.53
N ALA A 319 14.23 4.89 20.42
CA ALA A 319 13.68 4.62 19.09
C ALA A 319 14.78 4.06 18.18
N ALA A 320 14.39 3.40 17.12
CA ALA A 320 15.34 2.86 16.15
C ALA A 320 14.94 3.22 14.72
N LEU A 321 15.96 3.46 13.89
CA LEU A 321 15.83 3.55 12.44
C LEU A 321 16.54 2.36 11.79
N LEU A 322 15.80 1.51 11.08
CA LEU A 322 16.37 0.50 10.21
C LEU A 322 16.66 1.15 8.85
N VAL A 323 17.90 1.10 8.42
CA VAL A 323 18.36 1.79 7.22
C VAL A 323 19.05 0.86 6.24
N GLU A 324 18.93 1.13 4.94
CA GLU A 324 19.61 0.37 3.90
C GLU A 324 20.25 1.26 2.84
N PHE A 325 21.45 0.86 2.41
CA PHE A 325 21.99 1.21 1.09
C PHE A 325 21.77 0.04 0.13
N GLN A 326 21.51 0.37 -1.13
CA GLN A 326 21.37 -0.59 -2.22
C GLN A 326 22.17 -0.09 -3.42
N GLY A 327 22.93 -0.95 -4.08
CA GLY A 327 23.76 -0.59 -5.22
C GLY A 327 23.84 -1.70 -6.27
N ASN A 328 24.27 -1.32 -7.48
CA ASN A 328 24.46 -2.25 -8.59
C ASN A 328 25.75 -3.06 -8.45
N SER A 329 26.70 -2.58 -7.65
CA SER A 329 28.00 -3.24 -7.40
C SER A 329 28.43 -3.07 -5.95
N GLU A 330 29.37 -3.90 -5.52
CA GLU A 330 30.03 -3.76 -4.20
C GLU A 330 30.78 -2.43 -4.08
N GLN A 331 31.37 -1.95 -5.18
CA GLN A 331 32.06 -0.66 -5.21
C GLN A 331 31.08 0.48 -4.98
N GLU A 332 29.93 0.51 -5.68
CA GLU A 332 28.90 1.53 -5.48
C GLU A 332 28.38 1.52 -4.02
N LEU A 333 28.18 0.33 -3.45
CA LEU A 333 27.75 0.21 -2.05
C LEU A 333 28.82 0.76 -1.09
N SER A 334 30.09 0.48 -1.34
CA SER A 334 31.22 1.00 -0.56
C SER A 334 31.33 2.53 -0.67
N ASP A 335 31.15 3.08 -1.86
CA ASP A 335 31.19 4.52 -2.11
C ASP A 335 30.03 5.25 -1.40
N LEU A 336 28.82 4.69 -1.45
CA LEU A 336 27.65 5.21 -0.71
C LEU A 336 27.91 5.20 0.82
N ALA A 337 28.44 4.11 1.34
CA ALA A 337 28.74 3.99 2.77
C ALA A 337 29.85 4.97 3.19
N ALA A 338 30.90 5.13 2.38
CA ALA A 338 31.98 6.07 2.64
C ALA A 338 31.48 7.54 2.61
N ALA A 339 30.63 7.89 1.64
CA ALA A 339 30.05 9.21 1.54
C ALA A 339 29.15 9.56 2.74
N ALA A 340 28.43 8.56 3.30
CA ALA A 340 27.55 8.74 4.43
C ALA A 340 28.27 8.65 5.81
N ALA A 341 29.53 8.21 5.87
CA ALA A 341 30.24 8.02 7.13
C ALA A 341 30.35 9.30 8.00
N PRO A 342 30.59 10.51 7.44
CA PRO A 342 30.57 11.74 8.23
C PRO A 342 29.19 12.02 8.86
N MET A 343 28.12 11.78 8.10
CA MET A 343 26.74 11.94 8.58
C MET A 343 26.45 11.00 9.75
N PHE A 344 26.78 9.71 9.62
CA PHE A 344 26.57 8.76 10.75
C PHE A 344 27.31 9.15 12.04
N LYS A 345 28.43 9.84 11.93
CA LYS A 345 29.20 10.34 13.09
C LYS A 345 28.55 11.55 13.76
N SER A 346 27.76 12.36 13.01
CA SER A 346 27.08 13.56 13.52
C SER A 346 25.74 13.26 14.18
N LEU A 347 25.14 12.09 13.88
CA LEU A 347 23.84 11.73 14.43
C LEU A 347 23.89 11.50 15.95
N PRO A 348 22.84 11.91 16.69
CA PRO A 348 22.74 11.70 18.15
C PRO A 348 22.29 10.26 18.46
N VAL A 349 23.05 9.28 17.98
CA VAL A 349 22.78 7.86 18.21
C VAL A 349 23.30 7.39 19.58
N ALA A 350 22.55 6.51 20.24
CA ALA A 350 22.90 5.93 21.53
C ALA A 350 24.09 4.94 21.46
N SER A 351 24.37 4.42 20.26
CA SER A 351 25.49 3.48 20.03
C SER A 351 26.08 3.66 18.63
N PRO A 352 27.37 3.29 18.43
CA PRO A 352 28.00 3.40 17.11
C PRO A 352 27.22 2.66 16.02
N VAL A 353 27.07 3.29 14.86
CA VAL A 353 26.35 2.70 13.71
C VAL A 353 27.17 1.56 13.12
N SER A 354 26.54 0.40 12.97
CA SER A 354 27.12 -0.76 12.30
C SER A 354 26.23 -1.15 11.10
N MET A 355 26.86 -1.29 9.95
CA MET A 355 26.21 -1.73 8.71
C MET A 355 26.69 -3.13 8.35
N THR A 356 25.77 -3.98 7.86
CA THR A 356 26.10 -5.35 7.47
C THR A 356 25.54 -5.70 6.08
N SER A 357 26.33 -6.40 5.27
CA SER A 357 25.92 -7.00 4.01
C SER A 357 25.60 -8.49 4.13
N LYS A 358 25.85 -9.11 5.28
CA LYS A 358 25.56 -10.53 5.50
C LYS A 358 24.05 -10.77 5.55
N LEU A 359 23.56 -11.66 4.68
CA LEU A 359 22.13 -11.93 4.53
C LEU A 359 21.45 -12.37 5.83
N SER A 360 22.10 -13.21 6.64
CA SER A 360 21.56 -13.68 7.93
C SER A 360 21.34 -12.55 8.92
N GLU A 361 22.32 -11.65 9.06
CA GLU A 361 22.27 -10.49 9.96
C GLU A 361 21.21 -9.49 9.46
N ARG A 362 21.18 -9.19 8.15
CA ARG A 362 20.16 -8.35 7.54
C ARG A 362 18.75 -8.88 7.78
N ASN A 363 18.54 -10.18 7.56
CA ASN A 363 17.24 -10.81 7.81
C ASN A 363 16.81 -10.70 9.27
N ALA A 364 17.73 -10.83 10.23
CA ALA A 364 17.45 -10.64 11.64
C ALA A 364 17.05 -9.20 11.98
N LEU A 365 17.72 -8.19 11.40
CA LEU A 365 17.33 -6.78 11.54
C LEU A 365 15.94 -6.52 10.99
N TRP A 366 15.63 -7.04 9.79
CA TRP A 366 14.32 -6.89 9.15
C TRP A 366 13.19 -7.64 9.87
N ALA A 367 13.47 -8.74 10.56
CA ALA A 367 12.46 -9.52 11.25
C ALA A 367 11.69 -8.67 12.29
N ALA A 368 12.41 -7.83 13.04
CA ALA A 368 11.82 -6.93 14.03
C ALA A 368 10.82 -5.94 13.40
N ARG A 369 11.03 -5.53 12.13
CA ARG A 369 10.19 -4.51 11.47
C ARG A 369 9.05 -5.11 10.64
N ARG A 370 9.29 -6.19 9.90
CA ARG A 370 8.30 -6.74 8.95
C ARG A 370 7.04 -7.27 9.62
N GLY A 371 7.16 -7.90 10.78
CA GLY A 371 6.03 -8.47 11.52
C GLY A 371 5.36 -7.54 12.51
N LEU A 372 5.79 -6.27 12.58
CA LEU A 372 5.45 -5.39 13.70
C LEU A 372 3.94 -5.17 13.85
N TYR A 373 3.22 -4.85 12.77
CA TYR A 373 1.76 -4.68 12.81
C TYR A 373 1.06 -5.90 13.37
N THR A 374 1.28 -7.08 12.79
CA THR A 374 0.61 -8.32 13.20
C THR A 374 0.97 -8.72 14.63
N THR A 375 2.19 -8.43 15.03
CA THR A 375 2.69 -8.74 16.38
C THR A 375 2.07 -7.82 17.42
N VAL A 376 2.02 -6.51 17.16
CA VAL A 376 1.37 -5.52 18.06
C VAL A 376 -0.13 -5.79 18.15
N ALA A 377 -0.80 -5.96 17.01
CA ALA A 377 -2.23 -6.26 16.97
C ALA A 377 -2.57 -7.59 17.66
N GLY A 378 -1.71 -8.60 17.53
CA GLY A 378 -1.88 -9.92 18.17
C GLY A 378 -1.67 -9.89 19.69
N ASN A 379 -0.84 -8.99 20.21
CA ASN A 379 -0.54 -8.85 21.63
C ASN A 379 -1.44 -7.85 22.37
N ARG A 380 -2.43 -7.25 21.70
CA ARG A 380 -3.37 -6.33 22.32
C ARG A 380 -4.19 -7.00 23.43
N ARG A 381 -4.69 -6.22 24.38
CA ARG A 381 -5.58 -6.71 25.44
C ARG A 381 -6.81 -7.36 24.84
N SER A 382 -7.24 -8.49 25.39
CA SER A 382 -8.49 -9.15 24.98
C SER A 382 -9.68 -8.20 25.09
N GLY A 383 -10.53 -8.20 24.06
CA GLY A 383 -11.70 -7.32 23.97
C GLY A 383 -11.40 -5.90 23.52
N THR A 384 -10.20 -5.63 22.99
CA THR A 384 -9.86 -4.37 22.31
C THR A 384 -9.74 -4.58 20.81
N ASN A 385 -9.97 -3.53 20.05
CA ASN A 385 -9.64 -3.41 18.64
C ASN A 385 -8.30 -2.70 18.48
N ALA A 386 -7.46 -3.21 17.60
CA ALA A 386 -6.25 -2.51 17.17
C ALA A 386 -6.61 -1.63 15.97
N LEU A 387 -6.59 -0.32 16.14
CA LEU A 387 -6.92 0.66 15.13
C LEU A 387 -5.62 1.21 14.56
N LEU A 388 -5.33 0.90 13.31
CA LEU A 388 -4.16 1.40 12.59
C LEU A 388 -4.56 2.63 11.80
N GLU A 389 -3.80 3.71 11.98
CA GLU A 389 -3.95 4.96 11.26
C GLU A 389 -2.65 5.31 10.54
N ASP A 390 -2.75 6.17 9.55
CA ASP A 390 -1.65 6.51 8.66
C ASP A 390 -1.56 8.03 8.44
N VAL A 391 -0.36 8.57 8.61
CA VAL A 391 -0.09 10.01 8.42
C VAL A 391 1.13 10.18 7.53
N VAL A 392 1.03 11.11 6.59
CA VAL A 392 2.16 11.52 5.74
C VAL A 392 2.40 13.01 5.88
N VAL A 393 3.64 13.38 6.14
CA VAL A 393 4.09 14.76 6.28
C VAL A 393 5.41 14.96 5.53
N PRO A 394 5.78 16.19 5.18
CA PRO A 394 7.14 16.47 4.74
C PRO A 394 8.15 15.97 5.78
N VAL A 395 9.23 15.34 5.32
CA VAL A 395 10.22 14.70 6.24
C VAL A 395 10.83 15.67 7.24
N GLU A 396 10.91 16.96 6.88
CA GLU A 396 11.45 18.05 7.72
C GLU A 396 10.61 18.30 8.98
N VAL A 397 9.30 18.00 8.94
CA VAL A 397 8.40 18.18 10.09
C VAL A 397 8.07 16.89 10.82
N LEU A 398 8.63 15.76 10.39
CA LEU A 398 8.35 14.44 10.96
C LEU A 398 8.61 14.38 12.48
N GLY A 399 9.71 15.01 12.96
CA GLY A 399 10.02 15.06 14.38
C GLY A 399 8.97 15.80 15.20
N ASN A 400 8.43 16.91 14.67
CA ASN A 400 7.34 17.64 15.33
C ASN A 400 6.05 16.82 15.32
N THR A 401 5.74 16.15 14.21
CA THR A 401 4.57 15.27 14.08
C THR A 401 4.61 14.13 15.09
N CYS A 402 5.75 13.46 15.26
CA CYS A 402 5.93 12.42 16.28
C CYS A 402 5.73 12.98 17.71
N SER A 403 6.28 14.17 17.99
CA SER A 403 6.09 14.84 19.28
C SER A 403 4.63 15.16 19.58
N ASP A 404 3.90 15.66 18.58
CA ASP A 404 2.49 16.03 18.76
C ASP A 404 1.58 14.80 18.88
N LEU A 405 1.86 13.72 18.12
CA LEU A 405 1.17 12.43 18.29
C LEU A 405 1.39 11.86 19.70
N THR A 406 2.61 11.90 20.22
CA THR A 406 2.88 11.41 21.58
C THR A 406 2.07 12.20 22.62
N LYS A 407 1.99 13.52 22.51
CA LYS A 407 1.16 14.35 23.39
C LYS A 407 -0.34 14.03 23.27
N LEU A 408 -0.82 13.76 22.05
CA LEU A 408 -2.20 13.35 21.82
C LEU A 408 -2.49 11.99 22.48
N PHE A 409 -1.60 11.02 22.36
CA PHE A 409 -1.75 9.74 23.07
C PHE A 409 -1.84 9.93 24.58
N ASP A 410 -0.94 10.73 25.15
CA ASP A 410 -0.93 11.01 26.60
C ASP A 410 -2.20 11.70 27.05
N SER A 411 -2.65 12.74 26.34
CA SER A 411 -3.85 13.52 26.70
C SER A 411 -5.14 12.72 26.60
N HIS A 412 -5.20 11.71 25.72
CA HIS A 412 -6.35 10.82 25.56
C HIS A 412 -6.21 9.47 26.27
N GLY A 413 -5.09 9.24 26.97
CA GLY A 413 -4.88 8.03 27.74
C GLY A 413 -4.56 6.77 26.90
N TYR A 414 -4.04 6.94 25.69
CA TYR A 414 -3.61 5.85 24.81
C TYR A 414 -2.14 5.46 25.03
N GLN A 415 -1.80 5.07 26.26
CA GLN A 415 -0.42 4.78 26.66
C GLN A 415 0.21 3.53 26.00
N ASP A 416 -0.61 2.59 25.52
CA ASP A 416 -0.15 1.39 24.81
C ASP A 416 -0.06 1.59 23.28
N SER A 417 -0.04 2.84 22.82
CA SER A 417 0.07 3.19 21.40
C SER A 417 1.47 2.94 20.87
N VAL A 418 1.56 2.75 19.57
CA VAL A 418 2.82 2.50 18.87
C VAL A 418 2.95 3.41 17.66
N ILE A 419 4.16 3.92 17.40
CA ILE A 419 4.52 4.68 16.20
C ILE A 419 5.61 3.93 15.45
N PHE A 420 5.36 3.62 14.19
CA PHE A 420 6.34 3.03 13.28
C PHE A 420 6.03 3.45 11.84
N GLY A 421 6.95 3.27 10.90
CA GLY A 421 6.58 3.60 9.52
C GLY A 421 7.75 3.83 8.59
N HIS A 422 7.40 4.27 7.38
CA HIS A 422 8.30 4.55 6.28
C HIS A 422 8.83 5.99 6.39
N ALA A 423 9.73 6.21 7.37
CA ALA A 423 10.19 7.55 7.74
C ALA A 423 10.85 8.29 6.56
N LYS A 424 11.51 7.56 5.63
CA LYS A 424 12.08 8.12 4.42
C LYS A 424 11.09 8.96 3.61
N ASP A 425 9.83 8.53 3.59
CA ASP A 425 8.75 9.17 2.82
C ASP A 425 7.89 10.10 3.69
N GLY A 426 8.32 10.40 4.93
CA GLY A 426 7.52 11.15 5.91
C GLY A 426 6.25 10.42 6.34
N ASN A 427 6.15 9.12 6.06
CA ASN A 427 4.97 8.30 6.33
C ASN A 427 5.17 7.51 7.63
N ILE A 428 4.31 7.75 8.59
CA ILE A 428 4.23 7.02 9.84
C ILE A 428 2.86 6.39 10.03
N HIS A 429 2.89 5.20 10.58
CA HIS A 429 1.71 4.49 11.06
C HIS A 429 1.68 4.63 12.57
N PHE A 430 0.48 4.76 13.13
CA PHE A 430 0.29 4.60 14.56
C PHE A 430 -0.87 3.68 14.86
N MET A 431 -0.84 3.02 15.99
CA MET A 431 -1.86 2.07 16.37
C MET A 431 -2.38 2.38 17.77
N LEU A 432 -3.70 2.45 17.87
CA LEU A 432 -4.44 2.61 19.11
C LEU A 432 -5.13 1.30 19.49
N ASN A 433 -5.36 1.10 20.78
CA ASN A 433 -6.16 -0.01 21.29
C ASN A 433 -7.40 0.55 22.00
N GLU A 434 -8.61 0.26 21.45
CA GLU A 434 -9.88 0.76 21.99
C GLU A 434 -10.90 -0.37 22.15
N GLN A 435 -11.79 -0.26 23.14
CA GLN A 435 -12.77 -1.31 23.47
C GLN A 435 -14.17 -1.06 22.88
N PHE A 436 -14.59 0.16 22.69
CA PHE A 436 -15.94 0.57 22.21
C PHE A 436 -17.13 -0.06 22.97
N ARG A 437 -16.96 -0.36 24.25
CA ARG A 437 -18.03 -0.92 25.11
C ARG A 437 -18.92 0.15 25.75
N ASP A 438 -18.40 1.35 25.87
CA ASP A 438 -19.00 2.51 26.51
C ASP A 438 -19.04 3.67 25.50
N PRO A 439 -20.16 4.42 25.39
CA PRO A 439 -20.22 5.64 24.56
C PRO A 439 -19.07 6.62 24.80
N LYS A 440 -18.58 6.76 26.04
CA LYS A 440 -17.43 7.61 26.38
C LYS A 440 -16.14 7.18 25.68
N GLN A 441 -15.96 5.90 25.39
CA GLN A 441 -14.80 5.40 24.66
C GLN A 441 -14.89 5.81 23.17
N LEU A 442 -16.09 5.78 22.61
CA LEU A 442 -16.35 6.27 21.27
C LEU A 442 -16.14 7.79 21.18
N ASP A 443 -16.60 8.55 22.17
CA ASP A 443 -16.41 10.00 22.22
C ASP A 443 -14.94 10.35 22.37
N ARG A 444 -14.17 9.65 23.21
CA ARG A 444 -12.72 9.80 23.32
C ARG A 444 -12.00 9.56 21.99
N TYR A 445 -12.40 8.49 21.28
CA TYR A 445 -11.82 8.14 19.99
C TYR A 445 -12.16 9.19 18.91
N ARG A 446 -13.37 9.74 18.93
CA ARG A 446 -13.77 10.83 18.03
C ARG A 446 -13.04 12.14 18.30
N ASP A 447 -12.77 12.43 19.57
CA ASP A 447 -12.05 13.63 19.99
C ASP A 447 -10.56 13.56 19.61
N PHE A 448 -9.97 12.38 19.74
CA PHE A 448 -8.61 12.09 19.27
C PHE A 448 -8.48 12.25 17.75
#